data_85881a5283a3be033961e5c0cb9ecb61
#
_entry.id   85881a5283a3be033961e5c0cb9ecb61
#
_cell.length_a   1.000
_cell.length_b   1.000
_cell.length_c   1.000
_cell.angle_alpha   90.00
_cell.angle_beta   90.00
_cell.angle_gamma   90.00
#
_symmetry.space_group_name_H-M   'P 1'
#
loop_
_entity.id
_entity.type
_entity.pdbx_description
1 polymer ?
#
loop_
_entity_poly.entity_id
_entity_poly.type
_entity_poly.pdbx_seq_one_letter_code
_entity_poly.pdbx_strand_id
1 'polypeptide(L)'
;VIEALRRGADILEPHGLVMVLEPLSDSPDLYLRTSAQTYMICKGVDSPSCKILYDIYHMQKNEGNLIHNMDLTWEEIAYIQIGDNPGRNEPTTGEINYKNIFKHLYEKGYKGVLGMEHGNSKPGKEGELALIKAYKEVDGFM
;
A
#
# COMPACT_ATOMS: atom_id res chain seq x y z
N VAL A 1 16.83 0.77 -14.69
CA VAL A 1 15.96 0.37 -13.56
C VAL A 1 15.63 -1.10 -13.66
N ILE A 2 14.90 -1.58 -14.68
CA ILE A 2 14.45 -2.98 -14.83
C ILE A 2 15.61 -3.99 -14.72
N GLU A 3 16.70 -3.77 -15.45
CA GLU A 3 17.87 -4.65 -15.42
C GLU A 3 18.46 -4.80 -13.99
N ALA A 4 18.58 -3.69 -13.25
CA ALA A 4 19.09 -3.72 -11.89
C ALA A 4 18.14 -4.46 -10.93
N LEU A 5 16.83 -4.24 -11.07
CA LEU A 5 15.81 -4.94 -10.28
C LEU A 5 15.76 -6.42 -10.61
N ARG A 6 15.95 -6.82 -11.89
CA ARG A 6 16.02 -8.23 -12.27
C ARG A 6 17.18 -8.94 -11.59
N ARG A 7 18.38 -8.33 -11.58
CA ARG A 7 19.52 -8.87 -10.84
C ARG A 7 19.26 -9.00 -9.34
N GLY A 8 18.53 -8.03 -8.76
CA GLY A 8 18.09 -8.14 -7.36
C GLY A 8 17.11 -9.28 -7.14
N ALA A 9 16.15 -9.43 -8.04
CA ALA A 9 15.15 -10.51 -7.99
C ALA A 9 15.82 -11.88 -8.10
N ASP A 10 16.78 -12.05 -9.02
CA ASP A 10 17.54 -13.31 -9.19
C ASP A 10 18.24 -13.77 -7.89
N ILE A 11 18.66 -12.80 -7.05
CA ILE A 11 19.28 -13.08 -5.74
C ILE A 11 18.22 -13.48 -4.71
N LEU A 12 17.06 -12.82 -4.72
CA LEU A 12 16.01 -12.99 -3.70
C LEU A 12 15.13 -14.21 -3.93
N GLU A 13 14.84 -14.54 -5.19
CA GLU A 13 13.89 -15.58 -5.58
C GLU A 13 14.25 -16.97 -5.01
N PRO A 14 15.51 -17.43 -5.02
CA PRO A 14 15.88 -18.72 -4.42
C PRO A 14 15.64 -18.81 -2.90
N HIS A 15 15.49 -17.65 -2.24
CA HIS A 15 15.24 -17.56 -0.80
C HIS A 15 13.77 -17.29 -0.46
N GLY A 16 12.89 -17.21 -1.44
CA GLY A 16 11.48 -16.88 -1.25
C GLY A 16 11.26 -15.46 -0.73
N LEU A 17 12.22 -14.55 -0.94
CA LEU A 17 12.14 -13.16 -0.53
C LEU A 17 11.60 -12.29 -1.66
N VAL A 18 10.85 -11.25 -1.31
CA VAL A 18 10.25 -10.33 -2.27
C VAL A 18 10.70 -8.89 -1.95
N MET A 19 11.34 -8.24 -2.90
CA MET A 19 11.48 -6.79 -2.84
C MET A 19 10.18 -6.15 -3.33
N VAL A 20 9.76 -5.10 -2.66
CA VAL A 20 8.56 -4.35 -3.03
C VAL A 20 8.92 -2.92 -3.39
N LEU A 21 8.37 -2.46 -4.50
CA LEU A 21 8.57 -1.11 -5.02
C LEU A 21 7.44 -0.21 -4.54
N GLU A 22 7.80 0.89 -3.91
CA GLU A 22 6.84 1.85 -3.38
C GLU A 22 6.83 3.15 -4.20
N PRO A 23 5.71 3.48 -4.86
CA PRO A 23 5.52 4.81 -5.43
C PRO A 23 5.19 5.83 -4.32
N LEU A 24 5.94 6.94 -4.29
CA LEU A 24 5.90 7.92 -3.21
C LEU A 24 5.28 9.25 -3.64
N SER A 25 4.72 9.99 -2.69
CA SER A 25 4.09 11.31 -2.91
C SER A 25 4.80 12.47 -2.23
N ASP A 26 5.98 12.25 -1.63
CA ASP A 26 6.66 13.25 -0.80
C ASP A 26 7.22 14.43 -1.61
N SER A 27 7.63 14.18 -2.86
CA SER A 27 8.11 15.21 -3.78
C SER A 27 7.61 14.96 -5.21
N PRO A 28 7.30 16.02 -5.98
CA PRO A 28 6.98 15.90 -7.41
C PRO A 28 8.14 15.39 -8.26
N ASP A 29 9.38 15.50 -7.78
CA ASP A 29 10.58 15.08 -8.50
C ASP A 29 10.95 13.61 -8.33
N LEU A 30 10.19 12.87 -7.55
CA LEU A 30 10.42 11.43 -7.36
C LEU A 30 10.19 10.66 -8.66
N TYR A 31 11.09 9.73 -8.95
CA TYR A 31 11.06 8.92 -10.16
C TYR A 31 9.80 8.03 -10.23
N LEU A 32 9.43 7.41 -9.10
CA LEU A 32 8.31 6.47 -9.00
C LEU A 32 7.18 7.09 -8.19
N ARG A 33 6.04 7.33 -8.83
CA ARG A 33 4.95 8.08 -8.20
C ARG A 33 3.56 7.47 -8.37
N THR A 34 3.37 6.58 -9.32
CA THR A 34 2.05 6.02 -9.61
C THR A 34 2.05 4.49 -9.57
N SER A 35 0.89 3.93 -9.25
CA SER A 35 0.68 2.48 -9.27
C SER A 35 0.91 1.90 -10.67
N ALA A 36 0.45 2.60 -11.72
CA ALA A 36 0.63 2.18 -13.10
C ALA A 36 2.11 2.15 -13.52
N GLN A 37 2.93 3.15 -13.12
CA GLN A 37 4.37 3.14 -13.37
C GLN A 37 5.04 1.93 -12.69
N THR A 38 4.68 1.67 -11.43
CA THR A 38 5.24 0.56 -10.65
C THR A 38 4.86 -0.77 -11.28
N TYR A 39 3.60 -0.92 -11.69
CA TYR A 39 3.10 -2.10 -12.39
C TYR A 39 3.91 -2.40 -13.65
N MET A 40 4.13 -1.41 -14.50
CA MET A 40 4.93 -1.57 -15.73
C MET A 40 6.37 -1.99 -15.43
N ILE A 41 6.97 -1.50 -14.35
CA ILE A 41 8.31 -1.91 -13.93
C ILE A 41 8.29 -3.37 -13.45
N CYS A 42 7.37 -3.75 -12.57
CA CYS A 42 7.25 -5.13 -12.07
C CYS A 42 7.02 -6.12 -13.22
N LYS A 43 6.12 -5.80 -14.16
CA LYS A 43 5.89 -6.60 -15.38
C LYS A 43 7.15 -6.68 -16.25
N GLY A 44 7.92 -5.61 -16.35
CA GLY A 44 9.19 -5.61 -17.10
C GLY A 44 10.30 -6.42 -16.43
N VAL A 45 10.31 -6.51 -15.09
CA VAL A 45 11.21 -7.38 -14.33
C VAL A 45 10.82 -8.86 -14.50
N ASP A 46 9.52 -9.12 -14.51
CA ASP A 46 8.95 -10.47 -14.72
C ASP A 46 9.47 -11.51 -13.71
N SER A 47 9.39 -11.18 -12.41
CA SER A 47 9.79 -12.07 -11.31
C SER A 47 8.80 -12.03 -10.15
N PRO A 48 8.55 -13.15 -9.46
CA PRO A 48 7.76 -13.19 -8.24
C PRO A 48 8.45 -12.44 -7.08
N SER A 49 9.75 -12.17 -7.20
CA SER A 49 10.55 -11.48 -6.19
C SER A 49 10.67 -9.97 -6.41
N CYS A 50 9.88 -9.39 -7.34
CA CYS A 50 9.79 -7.93 -7.54
C CYS A 50 8.33 -7.53 -7.73
N LYS A 51 7.74 -6.93 -6.71
CA LYS A 51 6.30 -6.65 -6.63
C LYS A 51 6.03 -5.22 -6.17
N ILE A 52 4.75 -4.85 -6.11
CA ILE A 52 4.29 -3.53 -5.66
C ILE A 52 4.09 -3.54 -4.15
N LEU A 53 4.61 -2.51 -3.47
CA LEU A 53 4.07 -2.00 -2.23
C LEU A 53 3.03 -0.93 -2.56
N TYR A 54 1.77 -1.18 -2.25
CA TYR A 54 0.68 -0.25 -2.46
C TYR A 54 0.40 0.51 -1.15
N ASP A 55 1.05 1.68 -0.96
CA ASP A 55 0.72 2.57 0.15
C ASP A 55 -0.50 3.42 -0.21
N ILE A 56 -1.60 3.16 0.48
CA ILE A 56 -2.89 3.81 0.24
C ILE A 56 -2.80 5.33 0.42
N TYR A 57 -2.02 5.81 1.39
CA TYR A 57 -1.79 7.24 1.60
C TYR A 57 -1.11 7.91 0.41
N HIS A 58 -0.01 7.33 -0.09
CA HIS A 58 0.71 7.88 -1.24
C HIS A 58 -0.14 7.82 -2.51
N MET A 59 -0.87 6.72 -2.71
CA MET A 59 -1.73 6.58 -3.90
C MET A 59 -2.93 7.53 -3.85
N GLN A 60 -3.50 7.80 -2.67
CA GLN A 60 -4.53 8.83 -2.53
C GLN A 60 -4.01 10.20 -2.94
N LYS A 61 -2.83 10.60 -2.48
CA LYS A 61 -2.23 11.91 -2.82
C LYS A 61 -1.89 12.07 -4.29
N ASN A 62 -1.41 11.02 -4.94
CA ASN A 62 -0.94 11.11 -6.32
C ASN A 62 -2.02 10.83 -7.36
N GLU A 63 -2.91 9.89 -7.10
CA GLU A 63 -3.82 9.34 -8.10
C GLU A 63 -5.30 9.41 -7.68
N GLY A 64 -5.60 9.18 -6.41
CA GLY A 64 -6.98 8.93 -5.99
C GLY A 64 -7.54 7.64 -6.61
N ASN A 65 -8.86 7.54 -6.73
CA ASN A 65 -9.54 6.40 -7.37
C ASN A 65 -8.99 5.02 -6.92
N LEU A 66 -8.72 4.89 -5.62
CA LEU A 66 -7.89 3.85 -5.01
C LEU A 66 -8.27 2.43 -5.39
N ILE A 67 -9.57 2.08 -5.26
CA ILE A 67 -10.05 0.72 -5.54
C ILE A 67 -9.84 0.36 -7.01
N HIS A 68 -10.16 1.26 -7.92
CA HIS A 68 -9.97 1.04 -9.35
C HIS A 68 -8.49 0.85 -9.71
N ASN A 69 -7.62 1.71 -9.22
CA ASN A 69 -6.17 1.64 -9.48
C ASN A 69 -5.54 0.39 -8.85
N MET A 70 -6.03 -0.01 -7.68
CA MET A 70 -5.66 -1.27 -7.03
C MET A 70 -6.05 -2.48 -7.89
N ASP A 71 -7.25 -2.48 -8.47
CA ASP A 71 -7.71 -3.56 -9.35
C ASP A 71 -6.88 -3.68 -10.63
N LEU A 72 -6.49 -2.56 -11.23
CA LEU A 72 -5.64 -2.55 -12.43
C LEU A 72 -4.24 -3.12 -12.18
N THR A 73 -3.75 -3.07 -10.96
CA THR A 73 -2.38 -3.47 -10.59
C THR A 73 -2.35 -4.69 -9.67
N TRP A 74 -3.50 -5.30 -9.42
CA TRP A 74 -3.73 -6.32 -8.40
C TRP A 74 -2.75 -7.49 -8.41
N GLU A 75 -2.47 -8.04 -9.57
CA GLU A 75 -1.60 -9.22 -9.74
C GLU A 75 -0.14 -8.99 -9.31
N GLU A 76 0.28 -7.73 -9.23
CA GLU A 76 1.63 -7.35 -8.82
C GLU A 76 1.70 -6.80 -7.39
N ILE A 77 0.57 -6.64 -6.68
CA ILE A 77 0.56 -6.15 -5.30
C ILE A 77 0.93 -7.29 -4.34
N ALA A 78 2.04 -7.12 -3.61
CA ALA A 78 2.47 -8.06 -2.58
C ALA A 78 2.31 -7.52 -1.16
N TYR A 79 2.31 -6.20 -0.97
CA TYR A 79 2.22 -5.56 0.34
C TYR A 79 1.41 -4.28 0.26
N ILE A 80 0.59 -4.04 1.27
CA ILE A 80 -0.26 -2.85 1.35
C ILE A 80 0.05 -2.10 2.63
N GLN A 81 0.19 -0.78 2.54
CA GLN A 81 0.34 0.10 3.70
C GLN A 81 -0.86 1.01 3.89
N ILE A 82 -1.12 1.34 5.15
CA ILE A 82 -2.28 2.08 5.62
C ILE A 82 -1.83 3.39 6.27
N GLY A 83 -2.42 4.48 5.87
CA GLY A 83 -2.33 5.79 6.48
C GLY A 83 -3.43 6.69 5.92
N ASP A 84 -4.19 7.38 6.78
CA ASP A 84 -5.27 8.23 6.29
C ASP A 84 -4.76 9.56 5.77
N ASN A 85 -5.47 10.13 4.82
CA ASN A 85 -5.10 11.36 4.14
C ASN A 85 -6.02 12.51 4.63
N PRO A 86 -5.49 13.71 4.87
CA PRO A 86 -4.14 14.20 4.58
C PRO A 86 -3.12 14.05 5.73
N GLY A 87 -3.56 13.69 6.94
CA GLY A 87 -2.73 13.76 8.15
C GLY A 87 -1.72 12.61 8.33
N ARG A 88 -1.82 11.55 7.52
CA ARG A 88 -1.06 10.30 7.67
C ARG A 88 -1.16 9.73 9.08
N ASN A 89 -2.39 9.65 9.60
CA ASN A 89 -2.73 9.05 10.88
C ASN A 89 -3.58 7.79 10.67
N GLU A 90 -4.10 7.23 11.78
CA GLU A 90 -4.94 6.03 11.75
C GLU A 90 -6.22 6.25 10.90
N PRO A 91 -6.83 5.17 10.35
CA PRO A 91 -8.12 5.25 9.64
C PRO A 91 -9.19 6.04 10.41
N THR A 92 -10.14 6.64 9.70
CA THR A 92 -11.22 7.49 10.22
C THR A 92 -10.81 8.92 10.67
N THR A 93 -9.56 9.28 10.48
CA THR A 93 -9.07 10.63 10.80
C THR A 93 -9.00 11.56 9.58
N GLY A 94 -9.25 11.03 8.38
CA GLY A 94 -9.14 11.77 7.13
C GLY A 94 -10.27 11.47 6.14
N GLU A 95 -9.92 11.47 4.85
CA GLU A 95 -10.88 11.40 3.74
C GLU A 95 -11.04 9.99 3.13
N ILE A 96 -10.21 9.01 3.52
CA ILE A 96 -10.20 7.70 2.90
C ILE A 96 -11.26 6.80 3.53
N ASN A 97 -12.11 6.18 2.70
CA ASN A 97 -13.09 5.20 3.19
C ASN A 97 -12.44 3.83 3.37
N TYR A 98 -11.69 3.66 4.45
CA TYR A 98 -11.00 2.41 4.77
C TYR A 98 -11.92 1.21 4.96
N LYS A 99 -13.15 1.42 5.44
CA LYS A 99 -14.15 0.34 5.56
C LYS A 99 -14.46 -0.30 4.19
N ASN A 100 -14.66 0.53 3.17
CA ASN A 100 -14.88 0.04 1.81
C ASN A 100 -13.62 -0.61 1.22
N ILE A 101 -12.44 -0.07 1.50
CA ILE A 101 -11.17 -0.66 1.04
C ILE A 101 -10.94 -2.02 1.68
N PHE A 102 -11.12 -2.16 2.99
CA PHE A 102 -10.95 -3.44 3.69
C PHE A 102 -11.94 -4.49 3.19
N LYS A 103 -13.21 -4.09 3.00
CA LYS A 103 -14.22 -4.96 2.38
C LYS A 103 -13.77 -5.43 1.00
N HIS A 104 -13.31 -4.53 0.15
CA HIS A 104 -12.81 -4.85 -1.19
C HIS A 104 -11.63 -5.83 -1.15
N LEU A 105 -10.63 -5.59 -0.30
CA LEU A 105 -9.49 -6.48 -0.10
C LEU A 105 -9.92 -7.88 0.35
N TYR A 106 -10.89 -7.95 1.26
CA TYR A 106 -11.46 -9.22 1.74
C TYR A 106 -12.17 -9.97 0.59
N GLU A 107 -13.01 -9.29 -0.18
CA GLU A 107 -13.75 -9.86 -1.32
C GLU A 107 -12.81 -10.32 -2.44
N LYS A 108 -11.67 -9.64 -2.63
CA LYS A 108 -10.60 -10.05 -3.55
C LYS A 108 -9.77 -11.21 -3.02
N GLY A 109 -9.97 -11.62 -1.78
CA GLY A 109 -9.23 -12.72 -1.16
C GLY A 109 -7.79 -12.39 -0.79
N TYR A 110 -7.48 -11.12 -0.50
CA TYR A 110 -6.13 -10.71 -0.06
C TYR A 110 -5.70 -11.49 1.19
N LYS A 111 -4.50 -12.06 1.17
CA LYS A 111 -3.92 -12.84 2.27
C LYS A 111 -2.59 -12.27 2.77
N GLY A 112 -2.16 -11.17 2.21
CA GLY A 112 -0.94 -10.48 2.60
C GLY A 112 -1.10 -9.67 3.89
N VAL A 113 -0.05 -8.94 4.23
CA VAL A 113 0.00 -8.06 5.40
C VAL A 113 -0.54 -6.69 5.03
N LEU A 114 -1.34 -6.11 5.93
CA LEU A 114 -1.74 -4.70 5.91
C LEU A 114 -0.89 -3.97 6.97
N GLY A 115 0.16 -3.28 6.53
CA GLY A 115 1.09 -2.58 7.41
C GLY A 115 0.59 -1.21 7.80
N MET A 116 0.67 -0.88 9.08
CA MET A 116 0.38 0.47 9.58
C MET A 116 1.62 1.35 9.40
N GLU A 117 1.57 2.28 8.45
CA GLU A 117 2.64 3.25 8.24
C GLU A 117 2.10 4.69 8.41
N HIS A 118 1.79 5.02 9.64
CA HIS A 118 1.20 6.31 10.00
C HIS A 118 1.50 6.69 11.45
N GLY A 119 1.32 7.97 11.77
CA GLY A 119 1.32 8.44 13.14
C GLY A 119 -0.02 8.19 13.84
N ASN A 120 -0.08 8.55 15.11
CA ASN A 120 -1.33 8.60 15.87
C ASN A 120 -1.85 10.04 15.88
N SER A 121 -3.15 10.23 15.65
CA SER A 121 -3.79 11.55 15.69
C SER A 121 -3.76 12.21 17.07
N LYS A 122 -3.58 11.40 18.12
CA LYS A 122 -3.48 11.84 19.50
C LYS A 122 -2.24 11.27 20.18
N PRO A 123 -1.66 11.94 21.17
CA PRO A 123 -0.49 11.47 21.88
C PRO A 123 -0.82 10.38 22.92
N GLY A 124 0.20 9.57 23.25
CA GLY A 124 0.21 8.62 24.35
C GLY A 124 -0.92 7.59 24.28
N LYS A 125 -1.36 7.15 25.45
CA LYS A 125 -2.36 6.08 25.59
C LYS A 125 -3.73 6.43 24.94
N GLU A 126 -4.09 7.71 24.89
CA GLU A 126 -5.31 8.15 24.21
C GLU A 126 -5.21 7.87 22.69
N GLY A 127 -4.06 8.15 22.09
CA GLY A 127 -3.80 7.85 20.69
C GLY A 127 -3.82 6.36 20.39
N GLU A 128 -3.19 5.54 21.25
CA GLU A 128 -3.19 4.08 21.10
C GLU A 128 -4.62 3.51 21.14
N LEU A 129 -5.46 3.99 22.06
CA LEU A 129 -6.84 3.55 22.15
C LEU A 129 -7.69 4.04 20.96
N ALA A 130 -7.46 5.24 20.48
CA ALA A 130 -8.12 5.78 19.29
C ALA A 130 -7.77 4.95 18.04
N LEU A 131 -6.49 4.63 17.85
CA LEU A 131 -6.00 3.76 16.80
C LEU A 131 -6.68 2.39 16.82
N ILE A 132 -6.68 1.71 17.97
CA ILE A 132 -7.33 0.39 18.11
C ILE A 132 -8.81 0.47 17.77
N LYS A 133 -9.50 1.53 18.23
CA LYS A 133 -10.92 1.75 17.92
C LYS A 133 -11.14 1.94 16.42
N ALA A 134 -10.32 2.76 15.78
CA ALA A 134 -10.42 3.04 14.34
C ALA A 134 -10.28 1.78 13.50
N TYR A 135 -9.27 0.95 13.78
CA TYR A 135 -9.10 -0.32 13.06
C TYR A 135 -10.27 -1.28 13.28
N LYS A 136 -10.78 -1.42 14.50
CA LYS A 136 -11.97 -2.24 14.75
C LYS A 136 -13.21 -1.74 14.01
N GLU A 137 -13.34 -0.42 13.86
CA GLU A 137 -14.46 0.19 13.13
C GLU A 137 -14.40 -0.10 11.64
N VAL A 138 -13.23 0.07 11.02
CA VAL A 138 -13.08 -0.15 9.57
C VAL A 138 -13.03 -1.63 9.17
N ASP A 139 -12.63 -2.51 10.08
CA ASP A 139 -12.67 -3.96 9.89
C ASP A 139 -14.08 -4.56 10.11
N GLY A 140 -14.97 -3.80 10.75
CA GLY A 140 -16.36 -4.18 11.00
C GLY A 140 -17.29 -4.01 9.79
N PHE A 141 -16.96 -4.60 8.63
CA PHE A 141 -17.74 -4.51 7.39
C PHE A 141 -18.57 -5.76 7.08
N MET A 142 -18.43 -6.81 7.86
CA MET A 142 -19.23 -8.05 7.78
C MET A 142 -20.49 -7.96 8.62
#